data_6fcddc56af2fae42e3a22439af38268b
#
_entry.id   6fcddc56af2fae42e3a22439af38268b
#
_cell.length_a   1.000
_cell.length_b   1.000
_cell.length_c   1.000
_cell.angle_alpha   90.00
_cell.angle_beta   90.00
_cell.angle_gamma   90.00
#
_symmetry.space_group_name_H-M   'P 1'
#
loop_
_entity.id
_entity.type
_entity.pdbx_description
1 polymer ?
#
loop_
_entity_poly.entity_id
_entity_poly.type
_entity_poly.pdbx_seq_one_letter_code
_entity_poly.pdbx_strand_id
1 'polypeptide(L)' 'MDINLESKYLEELGKGDHKAFDMLYIQYSPRLKHFLTGFIKNRDEASDMTQDIFYKIWTNRETISKVDSFKAYL' A
#
# COMPACT_ATOMS: atom_id res chain seq x y z
N MET A 1 -10.94 1.04 6.34
CA MET A 1 -10.67 -0.37 6.67
C MET A 1 -10.53 -0.52 8.17
N ASP A 2 -11.11 -1.54 8.74
CA ASP A 2 -10.98 -1.87 10.17
C ASP A 2 -9.52 -2.20 10.50
N ILE A 3 -9.04 -1.74 11.66
CA ILE A 3 -7.64 -1.93 12.06
C ILE A 3 -7.30 -3.43 12.24
N ASN A 4 -8.25 -4.23 12.71
CA ASN A 4 -8.05 -5.67 12.86
C ASN A 4 -7.94 -6.36 11.50
N LEU A 5 -8.74 -5.92 10.54
CA LEU A 5 -8.71 -6.44 9.17
C LEU A 5 -7.41 -6.03 8.48
N GLU A 6 -6.97 -4.80 8.69
CA GLU A 6 -5.69 -4.32 8.17
C GLU A 6 -4.53 -5.16 8.70
N SER A 7 -4.51 -5.43 10.00
CA SER A 7 -3.48 -6.26 10.61
C SER A 7 -3.45 -7.66 10.02
N LYS A 8 -4.62 -8.24 9.76
CA LYS A 8 -4.73 -9.56 9.14
C LYS A 8 -4.13 -9.54 7.73
N TYR A 9 -4.46 -8.52 6.94
CA TYR A 9 -3.93 -8.41 5.58
C TYR A 9 -2.42 -8.18 5.58
N LEU A 10 -1.90 -7.41 6.53
CA LEU A 10 -0.45 -7.22 6.66
C LEU A 10 0.27 -8.53 6.98
N GLU A 11 -0.29 -9.33 7.88
CA GLU A 11 0.28 -10.63 8.22
C GLU A 11 0.30 -11.56 7.00
N GLU A 12 -0.82 -11.63 6.28
CA GLU A 12 -0.92 -12.47 5.08
C GLU A 12 -0.01 -11.97 3.96
N LEU A 13 0.14 -10.64 3.83
CA LEU A 13 1.06 -10.04 2.88
C LEU A 13 2.49 -10.52 3.13
N GLY A 14 2.92 -10.56 4.39
CA GLY A 14 4.25 -11.02 4.75
C GLY A 14 4.50 -12.47 4.35
N LYS A 15 3.43 -13.27 4.23
CA LYS A 15 3.50 -14.67 3.79
C LYS A 15 3.44 -14.81 2.27
N GLY A 16 3.36 -13.71 1.54
CA GLY A 16 3.32 -13.72 0.08
C GLY A 16 1.93 -13.92 -0.51
N ASP A 17 0.88 -13.62 0.25
CA ASP A 17 -0.50 -13.75 -0.22
C ASP A 17 -0.86 -12.59 -1.15
N HIS A 18 -1.08 -12.90 -2.43
CA HIS A 18 -1.44 -11.89 -3.44
C HIS A 18 -2.79 -11.24 -3.18
N LYS A 19 -3.74 -11.97 -2.61
CA LYS A 19 -5.05 -11.39 -2.28
C LYS A 19 -4.93 -10.32 -1.22
N ALA A 20 -4.10 -10.54 -0.23
CA ALA A 20 -3.85 -9.54 0.81
C ALA A 20 -3.22 -8.29 0.21
N PHE A 21 -2.26 -8.46 -0.69
CA PHE A 21 -1.65 -7.33 -1.41
C PHE A 21 -2.70 -6.57 -2.21
N ASP A 22 -3.54 -7.27 -2.96
CA ASP A 22 -4.59 -6.66 -3.78
C ASP A 22 -5.57 -5.86 -2.93
N MET A 23 -5.97 -6.38 -1.77
CA MET A 23 -6.89 -5.68 -0.87
C MET A 23 -6.27 -4.40 -0.32
N LEU A 24 -5.00 -4.45 0.06
CA LEU A 24 -4.29 -3.26 0.52
C LEU A 24 -4.13 -2.25 -0.62
N TYR A 25 -3.84 -2.71 -1.81
CA TYR A 25 -3.74 -1.86 -2.99
C TYR A 25 -5.05 -1.14 -3.28
N ILE A 26 -6.15 -1.89 -3.32
CA ILE A 26 -7.48 -1.32 -3.59
C ILE A 26 -7.85 -0.29 -2.53
N GLN A 27 -7.53 -0.57 -1.27
CA GLN A 27 -7.89 0.30 -0.16
C GLN A 27 -7.08 1.60 -0.14
N TYR A 28 -5.80 1.53 -0.45
CA TYR A 28 -4.88 2.65 -0.22
C TYR A 28 -4.39 3.35 -1.48
N SER A 29 -4.37 2.68 -2.63
CA SER A 29 -3.82 3.29 -3.85
C SER A 29 -4.57 4.53 -4.31
N PRO A 30 -5.93 4.60 -4.25
CA PRO A 30 -6.64 5.81 -4.65
C PRO A 30 -6.29 7.01 -3.78
N ARG A 31 -6.15 6.81 -2.47
CA ARG A 31 -5.78 7.88 -1.53
C ARG A 31 -4.37 8.36 -1.77
N LEU A 32 -3.45 7.43 -1.95
CA LEU A 32 -2.05 7.76 -2.23
C LEU A 32 -1.92 8.50 -3.55
N LYS A 33 -2.58 8.02 -4.59
CA LYS A 33 -2.57 8.67 -5.89
C LYS A 33 -3.15 10.09 -5.82
N HIS A 34 -4.25 10.26 -5.09
CA HIS A 34 -4.85 11.58 -4.90
C HIS A 34 -3.88 12.54 -4.21
N PHE A 35 -3.25 12.09 -3.15
CA PHE A 35 -2.26 12.87 -2.42
C PHE A 35 -1.10 13.28 -3.33
N LEU A 36 -0.56 12.33 -4.08
CA LEU A 36 0.58 12.57 -4.98
C LEU A 36 0.18 13.49 -6.14
N THR A 37 -1.03 13.36 -6.65
CA THR A 37 -1.53 14.24 -7.71
C THR A 37 -1.57 15.70 -7.25
N GLY A 38 -2.01 15.94 -6.02
CA GLY A 38 -2.02 17.27 -5.45
C GLY A 38 -0.63 17.84 -5.24
N PHE A 39 0.32 16.99 -4.91
CA PHE A 39 1.70 17.39 -4.64
C PHE A 39 2.50 17.63 -5.94
N ILE A 40 2.40 16.69 -6.88
CA ILE A 40 3.17 16.72 -8.14
C ILE A 40 2.45 17.54 -9.21
N LYS A 41 1.12 17.62 -9.12
CA LYS A 41 0.25 18.27 -10.10
C LYS A 41 0.30 17.63 -11.49
N ASN A 42 0.61 16.33 -11.52
CA ASN A 42 0.63 15.53 -12.73
C ASN A 42 0.04 14.15 -12.41
N ARG A 43 -1.13 13.86 -12.99
CA ARG A 43 -1.86 12.62 -12.71
C ARG A 43 -1.11 11.38 -13.16
N ASP A 44 -0.46 11.43 -14.32
CA ASP A 44 0.25 10.28 -14.87
C ASP A 44 1.49 9.96 -14.05
N GLU A 45 2.26 10.97 -13.65
CA GLU A 45 3.40 10.77 -12.76
C GLU A 45 2.96 10.25 -11.39
N ALA A 46 1.85 10.78 -10.85
CA ALA A 46 1.33 10.32 -9.57
C ALA A 46 0.92 8.84 -9.66
N SER A 47 0.32 8.44 -10.77
CA SER A 47 -0.05 7.05 -11.00
C SER A 47 1.17 6.15 -11.05
N ASP A 48 2.21 6.55 -11.77
CA ASP A 48 3.46 5.80 -11.87
C ASP A 48 4.13 5.68 -10.50
N MET A 49 4.19 6.76 -9.75
CA MET A 49 4.77 6.74 -8.40
C MET A 49 3.99 5.84 -7.45
N THR A 50 2.66 5.85 -7.57
CA THR A 50 1.82 4.98 -6.77
C THR A 50 2.15 3.52 -7.04
N GLN A 51 2.28 3.14 -8.30
CA GLN A 51 2.65 1.77 -8.67
C GLN A 51 4.04 1.41 -8.16
N ASP A 52 5.01 2.31 -8.28
CA ASP A 52 6.37 2.09 -7.79
C ASP A 52 6.38 1.88 -6.27
N ILE A 53 5.60 2.66 -5.53
CA ILE A 53 5.51 2.52 -4.08
C ILE A 53 4.95 1.14 -3.73
N PHE A 54 3.88 0.69 -4.39
CA PHE A 54 3.29 -0.62 -4.12
C PHE A 54 4.20 -1.77 -4.58
N TYR A 55 4.98 -1.57 -5.63
CA TYR A 55 6.00 -2.55 -6.02
C TYR A 55 7.03 -2.72 -4.90
N LYS A 56 7.48 -1.61 -4.32
CA LYS A 56 8.41 -1.67 -3.19
C LYS A 56 7.78 -2.32 -1.95
N ILE A 57 6.50 -2.07 -1.73
CA ILE A 57 5.76 -2.74 -0.65
C ILE A 57 5.79 -4.25 -0.86
N TRP A 58 5.53 -4.72 -2.06
CA TRP A 58 5.56 -6.14 -2.37
C TRP A 58 6.95 -6.73 -2.17
N THR A 59 8.00 -6.08 -2.68
CA THR A 59 9.37 -6.59 -2.56
C THR A 59 9.88 -6.57 -1.12
N ASN A 60 9.35 -5.69 -0.27
CA ASN A 60 9.72 -5.59 1.15
C ASN A 60 8.62 -6.10 2.07
N ARG A 61 7.76 -6.99 1.59
CA ARG A 61 6.55 -7.40 2.31
C ARG A 61 6.82 -8.02 3.67
N GLU A 62 7.92 -8.74 3.83
CA GLU A 62 8.25 -9.36 5.12
C GLU A 62 8.52 -8.32 6.20
N THR A 63 9.24 -7.26 5.85
CA THR A 63 9.53 -6.16 6.76
C THR A 63 8.27 -5.33 7.03
N ILE A 64 7.51 -5.04 5.98
CA ILE A 64 6.31 -4.21 6.07
C ILE A 64 5.22 -4.90 6.88
N SER A 65 5.13 -6.22 6.82
CA SER A 65 4.14 -6.96 7.60
C SER A 65 4.31 -6.80 9.10
N LYS A 66 5.46 -6.32 9.56
CA LYS A 66 5.77 -6.11 10.98
C LYS A 66 5.48 -4.70 11.48
N VAL A 67 5.05 -3.79 10.59
CA VAL A 67 4.73 -2.42 11.01
C VAL A 67 3.39 -2.39 11.74
N ASP A 68 3.28 -1.47 12.70
CA ASP A 68 2.05 -1.33 13.49
C ASP A 68 0.91 -0.73 12.70
N SER A 69 1.20 0.14 11.74
CA SER A 69 0.18 0.79 10.93
C SER A 69 0.68 0.95 9.49
N PHE A 70 -0.03 0.32 8.56
CA PHE A 70 0.27 0.45 7.13
C PHE A 70 0.03 1.88 6.65
N LYS A 71 -1.03 2.52 7.15
CA LYS A 71 -1.35 3.89 6.79
C LYS A 71 -0.22 4.85 7.19
N ALA A 72 0.34 4.66 8.36
CA ALA A 72 1.46 5.48 8.83
C ALA A 72 2.73 5.21 8.01
N TYR A 73 2.91 3.98 7.54
CA TYR A 73 4.04 3.61 6.69
C TYR A 73 3.99 4.35 5.35
N LEU A 74 2.81 4.44 4.76
CA LEU A 74 2.64 5.16 3.51
C LEU A 74 2.83 6.66 3.71
#